data_a2cf528b787c92ca1508448a8715bc5d
#
_entry.id   a2cf528b787c92ca1508448a8715bc5d
#
_cell.length_a   1.000
_cell.length_b   1.000
_cell.length_c   1.000
_cell.angle_alpha   90.00
_cell.angle_beta   90.00
_cell.angle_gamma   90.00
#
_symmetry.space_group_name_H-M   'P 1'
#
loop_
_entity.id
_entity.type
_entity.pdbx_description
1 polymer ?
#
loop_
_entity_poly.entity_id
_entity_poly.type
_entity_poly.pdbx_seq_one_letter_code
_entity_poly.pdbx_strand_id
1 'polypeptide(L)'
;MNREAIEEVRQFYNNADQFEGGEWGRLEANPFEFELTTWMMDRYIQPGHSVLDIGGGPGRYSIYYAQKGCAVTLAELSEVNVEMARKQAALAGAAFEAYAVNCLELERLGLGQFDHVLLMGPLYHLLDPADQVEAVNIALRHLKPGGKLYAVFIHAFGGIVFALQHPGVLSDCWNSPDDQRLMQCIQDGTDYCGPGFTSVYMSHPNNILPFMDQFPLKKLHLFSQEGFLAPNKFQLMERDPAEVRKWVELAKR
;
A
#
# COMPACT_ATOMS: atom_id res chain seq x y z
N MET A 1 -18.73 4.04 8.56
CA MET A 1 -18.12 4.44 7.26
C MET A 1 -18.22 5.95 7.08
N ASN A 2 -17.10 6.64 7.12
CA ASN A 2 -17.02 8.08 6.83
C ASN A 2 -17.00 8.31 5.31
N ARG A 3 -18.20 8.57 4.74
CA ARG A 3 -18.36 8.75 3.27
C ARG A 3 -17.59 9.94 2.72
N GLU A 4 -17.48 11.01 3.49
CA GLU A 4 -16.78 12.24 3.07
C GLU A 4 -15.27 11.99 2.93
N ALA A 5 -14.66 11.33 3.91
CA ALA A 5 -13.24 10.95 3.84
C ALA A 5 -12.95 9.98 2.68
N ILE A 6 -13.85 9.03 2.42
CA ILE A 6 -13.69 8.11 1.28
C ILE A 6 -13.77 8.86 -0.06
N GLU A 7 -14.68 9.82 -0.16
CA GLU A 7 -14.81 10.64 -1.38
C GLU A 7 -13.59 11.56 -1.57
N GLU A 8 -13.03 12.12 -0.50
CA GLU A 8 -11.76 12.87 -0.54
C GLU A 8 -10.64 12.01 -1.13
N VAL A 9 -10.47 10.79 -0.63
CA VAL A 9 -9.47 9.83 -1.12
C VAL A 9 -9.72 9.48 -2.58
N ARG A 10 -10.98 9.25 -2.98
CA ARG A 10 -11.34 8.99 -4.38
C ARG A 10 -10.95 10.15 -5.29
N GLN A 11 -11.29 11.37 -4.90
CA GLN A 11 -10.98 12.59 -5.68
C GLN A 11 -9.47 12.81 -5.78
N PHE A 12 -8.73 12.55 -4.70
CA PHE A 12 -7.28 12.62 -4.72
C PHE A 12 -6.69 11.69 -5.78
N TYR A 13 -7.06 10.41 -5.80
CA TYR A 13 -6.54 9.43 -6.76
C TYR A 13 -7.18 9.53 -8.17
N ASN A 14 -8.29 10.21 -8.31
CA ASN A 14 -8.87 10.55 -9.62
C ASN A 14 -8.19 11.76 -10.28
N ASN A 15 -7.36 12.51 -9.55
CA ASN A 15 -6.61 13.62 -10.11
C ASN A 15 -5.36 13.10 -10.86
N ALA A 16 -5.53 12.85 -12.17
CA ALA A 16 -4.47 12.31 -13.02
C ALA A 16 -3.24 13.23 -13.14
N ASP A 17 -3.41 14.54 -12.92
CA ASP A 17 -2.34 15.54 -13.07
C ASP A 17 -1.53 15.76 -11.78
N GLN A 18 -1.86 15.04 -10.72
CA GLN A 18 -1.24 15.22 -9.40
C GLN A 18 0.25 14.85 -9.37
N PHE A 19 0.66 13.86 -10.17
CA PHE A 19 2.05 13.43 -10.32
C PHE A 19 2.43 13.38 -11.80
N GLU A 20 3.70 13.60 -12.11
CA GLU A 20 4.21 13.35 -13.45
C GLU A 20 4.00 11.88 -13.85
N GLY A 21 3.26 11.66 -14.92
CA GLY A 21 2.82 10.32 -15.32
C GLY A 21 1.70 9.72 -14.46
N GLY A 22 1.01 10.55 -13.65
CA GLY A 22 -0.05 10.14 -12.74
C GLY A 22 0.44 9.22 -11.61
N GLU A 23 -0.47 8.47 -11.02
CA GLU A 23 -0.13 7.52 -9.95
C GLU A 23 0.85 6.43 -10.42
N TRP A 24 0.80 6.04 -11.69
CA TRP A 24 1.77 5.09 -12.25
C TRP A 24 3.20 5.64 -12.20
N GLY A 25 3.41 6.89 -12.64
CA GLY A 25 4.72 7.55 -12.60
C GLY A 25 5.25 7.67 -11.16
N ARG A 26 4.39 8.00 -10.19
CA ARG A 26 4.74 8.01 -8.76
C ARG A 26 5.25 6.65 -8.29
N LEU A 27 4.60 5.57 -8.70
CA LEU A 27 5.03 4.20 -8.34
C LEU A 27 6.35 3.82 -9.01
N GLU A 28 6.56 4.19 -10.28
CA GLU A 28 7.83 3.93 -10.99
C GLU A 28 9.00 4.68 -10.34
N ALA A 29 8.77 5.87 -9.82
CA ALA A 29 9.77 6.64 -9.06
C ALA A 29 10.14 6.02 -7.70
N ASN A 30 9.45 4.97 -7.25
CA ASN A 30 9.72 4.28 -5.98
C ASN A 30 10.01 2.77 -6.20
N PRO A 31 11.17 2.43 -6.80
CA PRO A 31 11.47 1.04 -7.17
C PRO A 31 11.76 0.13 -5.96
N PHE A 32 12.32 0.66 -4.87
CA PHE A 32 12.73 -0.16 -3.72
C PHE A 32 11.55 -0.80 -3.00
N GLU A 33 10.47 -0.03 -2.79
CA GLU A 33 9.23 -0.55 -2.23
C GLU A 33 8.75 -1.78 -3.01
N PHE A 34 8.66 -1.64 -4.32
CA PHE A 34 8.19 -2.71 -5.18
C PHE A 34 9.13 -3.93 -5.18
N GLU A 35 10.44 -3.71 -5.28
CA GLU A 35 11.42 -4.80 -5.33
C GLU A 35 11.47 -5.59 -4.03
N LEU A 36 11.48 -4.91 -2.86
CA LEU A 36 11.53 -5.59 -1.58
C LEU A 36 10.20 -6.28 -1.25
N THR A 37 9.07 -5.66 -1.62
CA THR A 37 7.75 -6.25 -1.42
C THR A 37 7.56 -7.50 -2.29
N THR A 38 7.85 -7.42 -3.58
CA THR A 38 7.73 -8.59 -4.48
C THR A 38 8.71 -9.69 -4.11
N TRP A 39 9.96 -9.36 -3.70
CA TRP A 39 10.90 -10.35 -3.19
C TRP A 39 10.34 -11.13 -1.99
N MET A 40 9.64 -10.46 -1.06
CA MET A 40 9.01 -11.14 0.07
C MET A 40 7.80 -11.98 -0.36
N MET A 41 6.94 -11.41 -1.21
CA MET A 41 5.69 -12.05 -1.64
C MET A 41 5.92 -13.24 -2.57
N ASP A 42 6.95 -13.21 -3.40
CA ASP A 42 7.35 -14.28 -4.33
C ASP A 42 7.74 -15.60 -3.64
N ARG A 43 7.99 -15.56 -2.34
CA ARG A 43 8.19 -16.77 -1.53
C ARG A 43 6.90 -17.61 -1.42
N TYR A 44 5.75 -17.00 -1.67
CA TYR A 44 4.43 -17.60 -1.45
C TYR A 44 3.56 -17.59 -2.69
N ILE A 45 3.58 -16.52 -3.48
CA ILE A 45 2.75 -16.37 -4.68
C ILE A 45 3.45 -17.08 -5.84
N GLN A 46 2.79 -18.13 -6.37
CA GLN A 46 3.33 -18.95 -7.43
C GLN A 46 2.43 -18.90 -8.67
N PRO A 47 2.96 -19.20 -9.86
CA PRO A 47 2.15 -19.35 -11.08
C PRO A 47 0.97 -20.30 -10.84
N GLY A 48 -0.19 -19.92 -11.37
CA GLY A 48 -1.45 -20.68 -11.20
C GLY A 48 -2.25 -20.32 -9.94
N HIS A 49 -1.68 -19.57 -8.98
CA HIS A 49 -2.44 -19.05 -7.84
C HIS A 49 -3.40 -17.94 -8.26
N SER A 50 -4.50 -17.81 -7.51
CA SER A 50 -5.44 -16.68 -7.63
C SER A 50 -5.07 -15.59 -6.63
N VAL A 51 -5.07 -14.32 -7.09
CA VAL A 51 -4.69 -13.13 -6.32
C VAL A 51 -5.80 -12.09 -6.40
N LEU A 52 -6.27 -11.61 -5.26
CA LEU A 52 -7.16 -10.45 -5.15
C LEU A 52 -6.34 -9.27 -4.64
N ASP A 53 -6.29 -8.19 -5.42
CA ASP A 53 -5.56 -6.96 -5.12
C ASP A 53 -6.56 -5.86 -4.75
N ILE A 54 -6.71 -5.58 -3.43
CA ILE A 54 -7.67 -4.62 -2.88
C ILE A 54 -6.97 -3.29 -2.64
N GLY A 55 -7.41 -2.25 -3.36
CA GLY A 55 -6.76 -0.93 -3.35
C GLY A 55 -5.44 -0.95 -4.11
N GLY A 56 -5.37 -1.73 -5.20
CA GLY A 56 -4.14 -1.93 -5.96
C GLY A 56 -3.72 -0.76 -6.85
N GLY A 57 -4.44 0.39 -6.77
CA GLY A 57 -4.13 1.58 -7.55
C GLY A 57 -4.11 1.30 -9.06
N PRO A 58 -3.11 1.79 -9.80
CA PRO A 58 -2.96 1.55 -11.23
C PRO A 58 -2.44 0.13 -11.57
N GLY A 59 -2.48 -0.82 -10.61
CA GLY A 59 -2.31 -2.25 -10.85
C GLY A 59 -0.86 -2.74 -10.95
N ARG A 60 0.12 -2.07 -10.35
CA ARG A 60 1.53 -2.46 -10.45
C ARG A 60 1.78 -3.91 -10.01
N TYR A 61 1.25 -4.31 -8.85
CA TYR A 61 1.33 -5.69 -8.36
C TYR A 61 0.45 -6.64 -9.17
N SER A 62 -0.74 -6.21 -9.55
CA SER A 62 -1.66 -6.98 -10.39
C SER A 62 -1.03 -7.37 -11.72
N ILE A 63 -0.38 -6.42 -12.42
CA ILE A 63 0.35 -6.66 -13.67
C ILE A 63 1.49 -7.65 -13.45
N TYR A 64 2.29 -7.44 -12.42
CA TYR A 64 3.43 -8.29 -12.10
C TYR A 64 3.02 -9.75 -11.89
N TYR A 65 1.98 -9.99 -11.08
CA TYR A 65 1.53 -11.35 -10.82
C TYR A 65 0.76 -11.97 -11.99
N ALA A 66 0.03 -11.19 -12.77
CA ALA A 66 -0.57 -11.68 -14.01
C ALA A 66 0.50 -12.15 -15.02
N GLN A 67 1.58 -11.38 -15.19
CA GLN A 67 2.72 -11.78 -16.03
C GLN A 67 3.43 -13.04 -15.51
N LYS A 68 3.38 -13.30 -14.21
CA LYS A 68 3.90 -14.55 -13.60
C LYS A 68 2.94 -15.73 -13.73
N GLY A 69 1.79 -15.56 -14.38
CA GLY A 69 0.82 -16.62 -14.61
C GLY A 69 -0.17 -16.84 -13.47
N CYS A 70 -0.39 -15.83 -12.62
CA CYS A 70 -1.45 -15.83 -11.63
C CYS A 70 -2.78 -15.38 -12.25
N ALA A 71 -3.90 -15.90 -11.71
CA ALA A 71 -5.24 -15.38 -12.00
C ALA A 71 -5.50 -14.20 -11.07
N VAL A 72 -5.46 -12.96 -11.58
CA VAL A 72 -5.54 -11.75 -10.78
C VAL A 72 -6.89 -11.07 -10.95
N THR A 73 -7.42 -10.52 -9.84
CA THR A 73 -8.55 -9.60 -9.80
C THR A 73 -8.14 -8.35 -9.03
N LEU A 74 -8.29 -7.17 -9.66
CA LEU A 74 -8.04 -5.87 -9.06
C LEU A 74 -9.35 -5.23 -8.62
N ALA A 75 -9.40 -4.73 -7.39
CA ALA A 75 -10.46 -3.91 -6.85
C ALA A 75 -9.88 -2.59 -6.34
N GLU A 76 -10.28 -1.46 -6.93
CA GLU A 76 -9.70 -0.15 -6.66
C GLU A 76 -10.79 0.91 -6.53
N LEU A 77 -10.61 1.89 -5.65
CA LEU A 77 -11.59 2.95 -5.39
C LEU A 77 -11.67 3.97 -6.55
N SER A 78 -10.53 4.33 -7.13
CA SER A 78 -10.40 5.33 -8.19
C SER A 78 -10.70 4.73 -9.57
N GLU A 79 -11.68 5.27 -10.26
CA GLU A 79 -12.00 4.90 -11.64
C GLU A 79 -10.83 5.22 -12.57
N VAL A 80 -10.11 6.32 -12.33
CA VAL A 80 -8.93 6.74 -13.11
C VAL A 80 -7.80 5.71 -12.96
N ASN A 81 -7.55 5.23 -11.75
CA ASN A 81 -6.56 4.18 -11.51
C ASN A 81 -6.97 2.85 -12.16
N VAL A 82 -8.25 2.48 -12.13
CA VAL A 82 -8.75 1.28 -12.83
C VAL A 82 -8.49 1.36 -14.33
N GLU A 83 -8.78 2.51 -14.96
CA GLU A 83 -8.49 2.70 -16.39
C GLU A 83 -6.98 2.71 -16.67
N MET A 84 -6.19 3.30 -15.79
CA MET A 84 -4.72 3.24 -15.88
C MET A 84 -4.23 1.80 -15.78
N ALA A 85 -4.76 1.00 -14.83
CA ALA A 85 -4.41 -0.41 -14.66
C ALA A 85 -4.68 -1.22 -15.93
N ARG A 86 -5.85 -1.02 -16.57
CA ARG A 86 -6.21 -1.68 -17.84
C ARG A 86 -5.26 -1.28 -18.96
N LYS A 87 -4.92 0.00 -19.06
CA LYS A 87 -3.99 0.52 -20.07
C LYS A 87 -2.58 -0.07 -19.88
N GLN A 88 -2.06 -0.02 -18.67
CA GLN A 88 -0.73 -0.55 -18.36
C GLN A 88 -0.68 -2.08 -18.53
N ALA A 89 -1.74 -2.81 -18.16
CA ALA A 89 -1.85 -4.24 -18.42
C ALA A 89 -1.77 -4.56 -19.90
N ALA A 90 -2.50 -3.83 -20.73
CA ALA A 90 -2.47 -4.02 -22.19
C ALA A 90 -1.07 -3.77 -22.77
N LEU A 91 -0.38 -2.71 -22.31
CA LEU A 91 1.01 -2.40 -22.72
C LEU A 91 2.00 -3.49 -22.27
N ALA A 92 1.77 -4.09 -21.12
CA ALA A 92 2.61 -5.14 -20.56
C ALA A 92 2.27 -6.55 -21.06
N GLY A 93 1.24 -6.70 -21.90
CA GLY A 93 0.74 -8.00 -22.33
C GLY A 93 0.16 -8.85 -21.19
N ALA A 94 -0.29 -8.21 -20.11
CA ALA A 94 -0.96 -8.85 -18.98
C ALA A 94 -2.49 -8.75 -19.12
N ALA A 95 -3.22 -9.68 -18.51
CA ALA A 95 -4.68 -9.68 -18.49
C ALA A 95 -5.19 -10.04 -17.09
N PHE A 96 -6.12 -9.24 -16.59
CA PHE A 96 -6.83 -9.46 -15.33
C PHE A 96 -8.15 -8.67 -15.29
N GLU A 97 -9.03 -9.07 -14.39
CA GLU A 97 -10.26 -8.32 -14.15
C GLU A 97 -9.98 -7.13 -13.23
N ALA A 98 -10.54 -5.97 -13.53
CA ALA A 98 -10.40 -4.75 -12.76
C ALA A 98 -11.74 -4.05 -12.52
N TYR A 99 -12.04 -3.75 -11.26
CA TYR A 99 -13.31 -3.19 -10.81
C TYR A 99 -13.10 -1.90 -10.03
N ALA A 100 -13.87 -0.86 -10.37
CA ALA A 100 -13.95 0.36 -9.57
C ALA A 100 -14.94 0.14 -8.41
N VAL A 101 -14.42 -0.05 -7.20
CA VAL A 101 -15.23 -0.37 -6.03
C VAL A 101 -14.51 0.04 -4.73
N ASN A 102 -15.29 0.50 -3.74
CA ASN A 102 -14.80 0.68 -2.39
C ASN A 102 -14.53 -0.69 -1.74
N CYS A 103 -13.38 -0.86 -1.07
CA CYS A 103 -13.02 -2.09 -0.38
C CYS A 103 -14.08 -2.57 0.63
N LEU A 104 -14.80 -1.64 1.28
CA LEU A 104 -15.91 -1.94 2.20
C LEU A 104 -17.20 -2.41 1.47
N GLU A 105 -17.25 -2.31 0.16
CA GLU A 105 -18.39 -2.75 -0.67
C GLU A 105 -18.03 -3.90 -1.61
N LEU A 106 -16.86 -4.49 -1.44
CA LEU A 106 -16.29 -5.51 -2.32
C LEU A 106 -17.22 -6.73 -2.51
N GLU A 107 -17.98 -7.10 -1.47
CA GLU A 107 -18.90 -8.24 -1.52
C GLU A 107 -20.01 -8.08 -2.58
N ARG A 108 -20.31 -6.85 -3.03
CA ARG A 108 -21.28 -6.59 -4.10
C ARG A 108 -20.86 -7.18 -5.46
N LEU A 109 -19.57 -7.45 -5.63
CA LEU A 109 -19.06 -8.06 -6.86
C LEU A 109 -19.27 -9.57 -6.91
N GLY A 110 -19.65 -10.23 -5.83
CA GLY A 110 -19.86 -11.67 -5.78
C GLY A 110 -18.61 -12.49 -6.08
N LEU A 111 -17.42 -11.96 -5.79
CA LEU A 111 -16.14 -12.63 -6.00
C LEU A 111 -16.03 -13.86 -5.09
N GLY A 112 -15.35 -14.89 -5.59
CA GLY A 112 -15.02 -16.09 -4.82
C GLY A 112 -13.85 -15.88 -3.84
N GLN A 113 -13.20 -16.97 -3.48
CA GLN A 113 -12.03 -16.97 -2.61
C GLN A 113 -10.74 -17.14 -3.41
N PHE A 114 -9.66 -16.53 -2.91
CA PHE A 114 -8.36 -16.42 -3.55
C PHE A 114 -7.27 -17.08 -2.70
N ASP A 115 -6.21 -17.55 -3.34
CA ASP A 115 -5.03 -18.09 -2.65
C ASP A 115 -4.27 -16.98 -1.90
N HIS A 116 -4.30 -15.75 -2.44
CA HIS A 116 -3.66 -14.58 -1.88
C HIS A 116 -4.58 -13.36 -1.96
N VAL A 117 -4.61 -12.56 -0.89
CA VAL A 117 -5.31 -11.28 -0.85
C VAL A 117 -4.31 -10.20 -0.47
N LEU A 118 -4.17 -9.20 -1.32
CA LEU A 118 -3.38 -8.00 -1.07
C LEU A 118 -4.31 -6.90 -0.55
N LEU A 119 -4.06 -6.40 0.64
CA LEU A 119 -4.76 -5.26 1.26
C LEU A 119 -3.70 -4.19 1.53
N MET A 120 -3.16 -3.62 0.45
CA MET A 120 -1.93 -2.82 0.50
C MET A 120 -2.14 -1.31 0.32
N GLY A 121 -3.39 -0.88 0.14
CA GLY A 121 -3.79 0.53 0.00
C GLY A 121 -4.77 1.01 1.07
N PRO A 122 -5.86 0.29 1.33
CA PRO A 122 -7.02 0.84 2.04
C PRO A 122 -6.79 1.19 3.51
N LEU A 123 -6.01 0.40 4.28
CA LEU A 123 -5.98 0.51 5.75
C LEU A 123 -5.55 1.88 6.25
N TYR A 124 -4.66 2.56 5.56
CA TYR A 124 -4.21 3.89 5.95
C TYR A 124 -5.08 5.04 5.40
N HIS A 125 -6.11 4.72 4.62
CA HIS A 125 -7.13 5.67 4.17
C HIS A 125 -8.46 5.52 4.92
N LEU A 126 -8.64 4.44 5.68
CA LEU A 126 -9.80 4.22 6.52
C LEU A 126 -9.54 4.85 7.90
N LEU A 127 -10.13 6.03 8.13
CA LEU A 127 -9.87 6.82 9.34
C LEU A 127 -10.58 6.27 10.58
N ASP A 128 -11.68 5.53 10.39
CA ASP A 128 -12.40 4.88 11.46
C ASP A 128 -11.80 3.47 11.72
N PRO A 129 -11.32 3.17 12.92
CA PRO A 129 -10.81 1.83 13.26
C PRO A 129 -11.82 0.70 12.99
N ALA A 130 -13.12 0.96 13.11
CA ALA A 130 -14.14 -0.03 12.79
C ALA A 130 -14.17 -0.36 11.28
N ASP A 131 -13.95 0.63 10.43
CA ASP A 131 -13.85 0.43 8.97
C ASP A 131 -12.57 -0.35 8.61
N GLN A 132 -11.47 -0.13 9.32
CA GLN A 132 -10.23 -0.92 9.13
C GLN A 132 -10.45 -2.40 9.50
N VAL A 133 -11.11 -2.64 10.65
CA VAL A 133 -11.47 -4.01 11.07
C VAL A 133 -12.37 -4.68 10.03
N GLU A 134 -13.37 -3.96 9.50
CA GLU A 134 -14.27 -4.50 8.47
C GLU A 134 -13.52 -4.76 7.15
N ALA A 135 -12.61 -3.90 6.73
CA ALA A 135 -11.79 -4.12 5.54
C ALA A 135 -10.96 -5.42 5.65
N VAL A 136 -10.36 -5.68 6.82
CA VAL A 136 -9.65 -6.94 7.06
C VAL A 136 -10.62 -8.12 7.06
N ASN A 137 -11.79 -8.01 7.69
CA ASN A 137 -12.81 -9.08 7.68
C ASN A 137 -13.30 -9.40 6.26
N ILE A 138 -13.51 -8.38 5.41
CA ILE A 138 -13.85 -8.56 4.00
C ILE A 138 -12.71 -9.30 3.28
N ALA A 139 -11.47 -8.89 3.46
CA ALA A 139 -10.31 -9.56 2.88
C ALA A 139 -10.24 -11.05 3.31
N LEU A 140 -10.54 -11.35 4.58
CA LEU A 140 -10.55 -12.71 5.09
C LEU A 140 -11.70 -13.57 4.52
N ARG A 141 -12.88 -12.99 4.25
CA ARG A 141 -13.97 -13.71 3.58
C ARG A 141 -13.61 -14.13 2.15
N HIS A 142 -12.75 -13.35 1.51
CA HIS A 142 -12.21 -13.65 0.18
C HIS A 142 -10.92 -14.48 0.21
N LEU A 143 -10.43 -14.88 1.38
CA LEU A 143 -9.22 -15.68 1.50
C LEU A 143 -9.56 -17.16 1.64
N LYS A 144 -8.97 -18.04 0.83
CA LYS A 144 -9.10 -19.49 0.97
C LYS A 144 -8.49 -19.98 2.29
N PRO A 145 -8.97 -21.10 2.85
CA PRO A 145 -8.28 -21.76 3.95
C PRO A 145 -6.81 -22.04 3.61
N GLY A 146 -5.89 -21.56 4.46
CA GLY A 146 -4.44 -21.67 4.23
C GLY A 146 -3.86 -20.63 3.27
N GLY A 147 -4.69 -19.76 2.69
CA GLY A 147 -4.28 -18.61 1.89
C GLY A 147 -3.49 -17.57 2.70
N LYS A 148 -2.98 -16.56 2.06
CA LYS A 148 -2.15 -15.53 2.70
C LYS A 148 -2.69 -14.12 2.45
N LEU A 149 -2.84 -13.37 3.54
CA LEU A 149 -3.15 -11.95 3.53
C LEU A 149 -1.86 -11.14 3.62
N TYR A 150 -1.76 -10.10 2.79
CA TYR A 150 -0.69 -9.10 2.81
C TYR A 150 -1.32 -7.75 3.14
N ALA A 151 -1.09 -7.26 4.35
CA ALA A 151 -1.63 -6.00 4.82
C ALA A 151 -0.51 -4.97 4.96
N VAL A 152 -0.74 -3.74 4.46
CA VAL A 152 0.22 -2.65 4.54
C VAL A 152 -0.33 -1.54 5.42
N PHE A 153 0.54 -1.01 6.27
CA PHE A 153 0.30 0.11 7.15
C PHE A 153 1.32 1.22 6.87
N ILE A 154 0.88 2.45 6.84
CA ILE A 154 1.81 3.58 6.97
C ILE A 154 2.05 3.78 8.45
N HIS A 155 3.30 3.71 8.88
CA HIS A 155 3.63 3.93 10.29
C HIS A 155 3.91 5.40 10.59
N ALA A 156 3.63 5.85 11.82
CA ALA A 156 3.74 7.25 12.24
C ALA A 156 5.11 7.88 11.97
N PHE A 157 6.20 7.10 12.05
CA PHE A 157 7.55 7.57 11.69
C PHE A 157 7.72 7.87 10.19
N GLY A 158 6.74 7.52 9.34
CA GLY A 158 6.75 7.82 7.90
C GLY A 158 6.87 9.31 7.62
N GLY A 159 6.24 10.17 8.44
CA GLY A 159 6.37 11.63 8.34
C GLY A 159 7.81 12.12 8.56
N ILE A 160 8.52 11.51 9.52
CA ILE A 160 9.95 11.83 9.76
C ILE A 160 10.80 11.38 8.57
N VAL A 161 10.55 10.19 8.04
CA VAL A 161 11.27 9.69 6.86
C VAL A 161 11.02 10.59 5.66
N PHE A 162 9.77 11.02 5.44
CA PHE A 162 9.44 11.98 4.39
C PHE A 162 10.20 13.31 4.55
N ALA A 163 10.26 13.87 5.76
CA ALA A 163 10.99 15.09 6.03
C ALA A 163 12.51 14.93 5.79
N LEU A 164 13.09 13.77 6.09
CA LEU A 164 14.49 13.46 5.78
C LEU A 164 14.76 13.34 4.28
N GLN A 165 13.79 12.86 3.52
CA GLN A 165 13.87 12.80 2.06
C GLN A 165 13.72 14.17 1.40
N HIS A 166 13.10 15.13 2.09
CA HIS A 166 12.78 16.48 1.58
C HIS A 166 13.27 17.54 2.57
N PRO A 167 14.59 17.79 2.68
CA PRO A 167 15.15 18.65 3.74
C PRO A 167 14.60 20.08 3.76
N GLY A 168 14.12 20.61 2.61
CA GLY A 168 13.46 21.91 2.56
C GLY A 168 12.11 21.96 3.27
N VAL A 169 11.46 20.83 3.46
CA VAL A 169 10.17 20.71 4.17
C VAL A 169 10.38 20.69 5.69
N LEU A 170 11.55 20.24 6.15
CA LEU A 170 11.82 20.04 7.58
C LEU A 170 11.70 21.34 8.40
N SER A 171 12.07 22.49 7.82
CA SER A 171 11.98 23.79 8.51
C SER A 171 10.53 24.22 8.80
N ASP A 172 9.58 23.75 8.00
CA ASP A 172 8.17 24.13 8.09
C ASP A 172 7.34 23.07 8.84
N CYS A 173 7.71 21.80 8.74
CA CYS A 173 6.99 20.66 9.36
C CYS A 173 6.84 20.73 10.88
N TRP A 174 7.76 21.36 11.61
CA TRP A 174 7.70 21.46 13.07
C TRP A 174 6.77 22.54 13.60
N ASN A 175 6.24 23.38 12.74
CA ASN A 175 5.45 24.55 13.13
C ASN A 175 3.95 24.35 12.95
N SER A 176 3.50 23.37 12.19
CA SER A 176 2.07 23.12 12.03
C SER A 176 1.48 22.37 13.25
N PRO A 177 0.22 22.65 13.63
CA PRO A 177 -0.44 21.90 14.69
C PRO A 177 -0.53 20.39 14.42
N ASP A 178 -0.68 20.01 13.16
CA ASP A 178 -0.80 18.60 12.76
C ASP A 178 0.53 17.86 12.88
N ASP A 179 1.65 18.48 12.53
CA ASP A 179 2.98 17.91 12.73
C ASP A 179 3.30 17.74 14.22
N GLN A 180 2.96 18.74 15.03
CA GLN A 180 3.09 18.65 16.48
C GLN A 180 2.25 17.50 17.05
N ARG A 181 1.03 17.30 16.53
CA ARG A 181 0.17 16.19 16.93
C ARG A 181 0.76 14.84 16.49
N LEU A 182 1.29 14.75 15.27
CA LEU A 182 1.99 13.53 14.80
C LEU A 182 3.17 13.21 15.73
N MET A 183 3.99 14.20 16.08
CA MET A 183 5.12 14.01 16.99
C MET A 183 4.66 13.58 18.38
N GLN A 184 3.56 14.15 18.88
CA GLN A 184 2.98 13.74 20.17
C GLN A 184 2.51 12.27 20.11
N CYS A 185 1.82 11.86 19.04
CA CYS A 185 1.41 10.46 18.84
C CYS A 185 2.61 9.51 18.84
N ILE A 186 3.71 9.88 18.18
CA ILE A 186 4.95 9.09 18.17
C ILE A 186 5.52 8.95 19.60
N GLN A 187 5.55 10.02 20.39
CA GLN A 187 6.06 10.01 21.76
C GLN A 187 5.18 9.18 22.70
N ASP A 188 3.87 9.27 22.54
CA ASP A 188 2.88 8.60 23.39
C ASP A 188 2.64 7.12 22.97
N GLY A 189 3.18 6.69 21.85
CA GLY A 189 2.95 5.34 21.35
C GLY A 189 1.54 5.14 20.78
N THR A 190 0.89 6.21 20.34
CA THR A 190 -0.48 6.20 19.79
C THR A 190 -0.48 6.38 18.28
N ASP A 191 -1.60 6.03 17.64
CA ASP A 191 -1.78 6.20 16.21
C ASP A 191 -2.15 7.65 15.88
N TYR A 192 -1.74 8.12 14.70
CA TYR A 192 -2.11 9.42 14.17
C TYR A 192 -3.23 9.27 13.17
N CYS A 193 -4.26 10.10 13.30
CA CYS A 193 -5.36 10.20 12.33
C CYS A 193 -5.56 11.67 11.99
N GLY A 194 -5.35 12.07 10.74
CA GLY A 194 -5.47 13.47 10.34
C GLY A 194 -4.92 13.77 8.95
N PRO A 195 -4.65 15.05 8.66
CA PRO A 195 -4.07 15.49 7.40
C PRO A 195 -2.70 14.86 7.11
N GLY A 196 -2.47 14.53 5.85
CA GLY A 196 -1.23 14.02 5.31
C GLY A 196 -1.17 14.33 3.81
N PHE A 197 -0.80 13.37 2.97
CA PHE A 197 -0.95 13.52 1.51
C PHE A 197 -2.43 13.47 1.07
N THR A 198 -3.28 12.81 1.85
CA THR A 198 -4.74 12.97 1.94
C THR A 198 -5.08 12.97 3.43
N SER A 199 -6.33 12.78 3.80
CA SER A 199 -6.67 12.32 5.15
C SER A 199 -6.10 10.91 5.34
N VAL A 200 -5.28 10.69 6.38
CA VAL A 200 -4.48 9.47 6.57
C VAL A 200 -4.55 8.96 8.00
N TYR A 201 -4.50 7.64 8.14
CA TYR A 201 -4.30 6.94 9.40
C TYR A 201 -2.90 6.35 9.41
N MET A 202 -2.04 6.83 10.32
CA MET A 202 -0.68 6.32 10.50
C MET A 202 -0.58 5.54 11.80
N SER A 203 -0.32 4.25 11.70
CA SER A 203 -0.22 3.39 12.87
C SER A 203 1.11 3.60 13.59
N HIS A 204 1.09 3.66 14.93
CA HIS A 204 2.33 3.51 15.67
C HIS A 204 2.84 2.05 15.50
N PRO A 205 4.14 1.82 15.28
CA PRO A 205 4.67 0.46 15.02
C PRO A 205 4.26 -0.58 16.07
N ASN A 206 4.16 -0.17 17.34
CA ASN A 206 3.76 -1.06 18.44
C ASN A 206 2.29 -1.49 18.37
N ASN A 207 1.44 -0.79 17.61
CA ASN A 207 0.00 -1.06 17.53
C ASN A 207 -0.37 -1.94 16.33
N ILE A 208 0.55 -2.11 15.35
CA ILE A 208 0.28 -2.90 14.14
C ILE A 208 0.01 -4.38 14.48
N LEU A 209 0.88 -5.01 15.28
CA LEU A 209 0.68 -6.40 15.66
C LEU A 209 -0.55 -6.60 16.56
N PRO A 210 -0.79 -5.82 17.63
CA PRO A 210 -2.02 -5.89 18.40
C PRO A 210 -3.29 -5.72 17.57
N PHE A 211 -3.27 -4.83 16.55
CA PHE A 211 -4.39 -4.71 15.62
C PHE A 211 -4.59 -5.99 14.82
N MET A 212 -3.54 -6.62 14.30
CA MET A 212 -3.64 -7.83 13.50
C MET A 212 -3.93 -9.09 14.34
N ASP A 213 -3.55 -9.12 15.62
CA ASP A 213 -3.73 -10.27 16.52
C ASP A 213 -5.22 -10.51 16.89
N GLN A 214 -6.11 -9.53 16.62
CA GLN A 214 -7.57 -9.73 16.82
C GLN A 214 -8.22 -10.62 15.75
N PHE A 215 -7.53 -10.93 14.64
CA PHE A 215 -8.05 -11.75 13.56
C PHE A 215 -7.52 -13.19 13.63
N PRO A 216 -8.26 -14.19 13.11
CA PRO A 216 -7.86 -15.60 13.13
C PRO A 216 -6.71 -15.88 12.13
N LEU A 217 -5.63 -15.15 12.25
CA LEU A 217 -4.46 -15.22 11.38
C LEU A 217 -3.21 -15.65 12.14
N LYS A 218 -2.33 -16.38 11.47
CA LYS A 218 -0.98 -16.63 11.95
C LYS A 218 0.00 -15.69 11.26
N LYS A 219 0.69 -14.85 12.02
CA LYS A 219 1.75 -14.01 11.51
C LYS A 219 2.87 -14.85 10.89
N LEU A 220 3.22 -14.56 9.65
CA LEU A 220 4.36 -15.15 8.95
C LEU A 220 5.55 -14.18 8.98
N HIS A 221 5.33 -12.92 8.60
CA HIS A 221 6.35 -11.89 8.54
C HIS A 221 5.80 -10.54 8.98
N LEU A 222 6.69 -9.69 9.45
CA LEU A 222 6.52 -8.25 9.56
C LEU A 222 7.82 -7.64 9.03
N PHE A 223 7.73 -6.82 7.98
CA PHE A 223 8.90 -6.20 7.35
C PHE A 223 8.56 -4.80 6.85
N SER A 224 9.58 -3.99 6.64
CA SER A 224 9.45 -2.68 6.02
C SER A 224 9.63 -2.80 4.51
N GLN A 225 8.74 -2.16 3.73
CA GLN A 225 8.78 -2.21 2.27
C GLN A 225 9.98 -1.47 1.66
N GLU A 226 10.54 -0.49 2.35
CA GLU A 226 11.76 0.21 1.92
C GLU A 226 12.94 -0.01 2.87
N GLY A 227 12.66 -0.48 4.10
CA GLY A 227 13.67 -0.75 5.12
C GLY A 227 14.53 0.47 5.44
N PHE A 228 15.81 0.22 5.66
CA PHE A 228 16.81 1.27 5.92
C PHE A 228 17.20 2.07 4.67
N LEU A 229 16.69 1.71 3.49
CA LEU A 229 16.93 2.48 2.26
C LEU A 229 16.07 3.74 2.21
N ALA A 230 14.92 3.74 2.91
CA ALA A 230 13.93 4.80 2.85
C ALA A 230 14.50 6.22 3.05
N PRO A 231 15.27 6.54 4.10
CA PRO A 231 15.68 7.93 4.37
C PRO A 231 16.52 8.56 3.25
N ASN A 232 17.31 7.75 2.54
CA ASN A 232 18.26 8.22 1.51
C ASN A 232 17.96 7.66 0.11
N LYS A 233 16.71 7.23 -0.15
CA LYS A 233 16.38 6.53 -1.39
C LYS A 233 16.69 7.32 -2.65
N PHE A 234 16.44 8.62 -2.66
CA PHE A 234 16.69 9.46 -3.85
C PHE A 234 18.19 9.58 -4.14
N GLN A 235 19.01 9.86 -3.11
CA GLN A 235 20.47 9.91 -3.28
C GLN A 235 21.05 8.55 -3.67
N LEU A 236 20.45 7.46 -3.16
CA LEU A 236 20.88 6.12 -3.52
C LEU A 236 20.55 5.79 -4.98
N MET A 237 19.40 6.22 -5.48
CA MET A 237 19.01 6.02 -6.88
C MET A 237 19.90 6.75 -7.89
N GLU A 238 20.59 7.80 -7.48
CA GLU A 238 21.57 8.53 -8.30
C GLU A 238 22.94 7.84 -8.40
N ARG A 239 23.17 6.76 -7.62
CA ARG A 239 24.42 6.02 -7.59
C ARG A 239 24.53 5.02 -8.75
N ASP A 240 25.73 4.47 -8.92
CA ASP A 240 25.97 3.38 -9.86
C ASP A 240 25.00 2.22 -9.62
N PRO A 241 24.32 1.67 -10.65
CA PRO A 241 23.35 0.60 -10.49
C PRO A 241 23.89 -0.65 -9.79
N ALA A 242 25.19 -0.96 -9.93
CA ALA A 242 25.81 -2.09 -9.25
C ALA A 242 26.00 -1.82 -7.75
N GLU A 243 26.20 -0.55 -7.35
CA GLU A 243 26.23 -0.14 -5.94
C GLU A 243 24.82 -0.22 -5.35
N VAL A 244 23.83 0.33 -6.04
CA VAL A 244 22.42 0.27 -5.64
C VAL A 244 21.98 -1.18 -5.40
N ARG A 245 22.31 -2.08 -6.32
CA ARG A 245 22.00 -3.51 -6.19
C ARG A 245 22.56 -4.13 -4.90
N LYS A 246 23.77 -3.77 -4.50
CA LYS A 246 24.38 -4.26 -3.24
C LYS A 246 23.57 -3.81 -2.01
N TRP A 247 23.08 -2.57 -2.02
CA TRP A 247 22.23 -2.05 -0.94
C TRP A 247 20.89 -2.77 -0.89
N VAL A 248 20.26 -3.00 -2.04
CA VAL A 248 19.01 -3.77 -2.12
C VAL A 248 19.19 -5.20 -1.64
N GLU A 249 20.27 -5.88 -2.06
CA GLU A 249 20.58 -7.25 -1.58
C GLU A 249 20.87 -7.28 -0.07
N LEU A 250 21.42 -6.22 0.50
CA LEU A 250 21.58 -6.09 1.95
C LEU A 250 20.21 -5.92 2.63
N ALA A 251 19.30 -5.16 2.04
CA ALA A 251 17.95 -4.93 2.59
C ALA A 251 17.06 -6.19 2.58
N LYS A 252 17.38 -7.18 1.73
CA LYS A 252 16.70 -8.48 1.66
C LYS A 252 17.14 -9.48 2.75
N ARG A 253 18.15 -9.15 3.55
CA ARG A 253 18.68 -10.02 4.60
C ARG A 253 18.06 -9.75 5.96
#